data_894b81ff2d0e11aff79367384138a2d8
#
_entry.id   894b81ff2d0e11aff79367384138a2d8
#
_cell.length_a   1.000
_cell.length_b   1.000
_cell.length_c   1.000
_cell.angle_alpha   90.00
_cell.angle_beta   90.00
_cell.angle_gamma   90.00
#
_symmetry.space_group_name_H-M   'P 1'
#
loop_
_entity.id
_entity.type
_entity.pdbx_description
1 polymer ?
#
loop_
_entity_poly.entity_id
_entity_poly.type
_entity_poly.pdbx_seq_one_letter_code
_entity_poly.pdbx_strand_id
1 'polypeptide(L)'
;MGRHSILEYRDIHIGMLSSNSSTTWRPTPGFFAPSSTLSSTPIISSTSSSAANQAPVPSFIGEMQSFYMNGNYVFEMARSGHVEMLEVTATFGKGPQVIHHPVTFKSKSAFVALPQLKAYASTNIYFQFKTLEPAGLIMYNGGKGHDFLALELVNGHIHLIFNLGNRPIRVRDNNKVALNDNKWHVVTVSRPSPRQHTLMVDDNIATVTNGITNENLDLQGFLYLGGVPPEMYTNLPRHIVSRIGFEGCLASLDLNGDAPDPAGKDVPIISNRVFAGCDGPSTKCHRNACANGGTCVQQWNSYSCNCDMTSFTGPTCSDESTAYEFGRGSGLITYQYPQGRWPDSRRDLLALGFMTLQDNAVVMRLDSANSNDYMELEIVDGNMFMVYNMGTEDHPLGDMNTKVNDGLYHVIRFIRSGPNATIQIDDYEVHSKNPKENIQLSDLKVLKKLRSRIWHGESHPYYSQ
;
A
#
# COMPACT_ATOMS: atom_id res chain seq x y z
N MET A 1 -27.42 -15.04 44.93
CA MET A 1 -27.19 -14.49 43.57
C MET A 1 -27.45 -13.00 43.61
N GLY A 2 -26.47 -12.19 43.35
CA GLY A 2 -26.58 -10.71 43.39
C GLY A 2 -27.55 -10.20 42.32
N ARG A 3 -28.27 -9.13 42.66
CA ARG A 3 -29.28 -8.49 41.80
C ARG A 3 -28.67 -7.58 40.72
N HIS A 4 -27.34 -7.59 40.52
CA HIS A 4 -26.66 -6.73 39.56
C HIS A 4 -26.21 -7.57 38.35
N SER A 5 -26.73 -7.23 37.19
CA SER A 5 -26.36 -7.83 35.90
C SER A 5 -25.35 -6.98 35.12
N ILE A 6 -24.92 -5.85 35.69
CA ILE A 6 -24.00 -4.88 35.08
C ILE A 6 -22.74 -4.83 35.92
N LEU A 7 -21.59 -5.03 35.29
CA LEU A 7 -20.28 -4.82 35.86
C LEU A 7 -19.74 -3.47 35.38
N GLU A 8 -19.56 -2.53 36.29
CA GLU A 8 -18.88 -1.26 36.02
C GLU A 8 -17.39 -1.40 36.34
N TYR A 9 -16.54 -1.14 35.34
CA TYR A 9 -15.07 -1.18 35.52
C TYR A 9 -14.47 0.07 34.88
N ARG A 10 -13.35 0.54 35.47
CA ARG A 10 -12.59 1.70 34.95
C ARG A 10 -11.35 1.29 34.20
N ASP A 11 -10.64 0.27 34.73
CA ASP A 11 -9.34 -0.12 34.25
C ASP A 11 -9.32 -1.62 33.93
N ILE A 12 -8.55 -1.97 32.91
CA ILE A 12 -8.25 -3.37 32.53
C ILE A 12 -6.74 -3.54 32.68
N HIS A 13 -6.33 -4.45 33.58
CA HIS A 13 -4.93 -4.82 33.74
C HIS A 13 -4.66 -6.14 33.01
N ILE A 14 -3.67 -6.17 32.13
CA ILE A 14 -3.31 -7.35 31.33
C ILE A 14 -1.88 -7.74 31.65
N GLY A 15 -1.65 -9.02 31.94
CA GLY A 15 -0.34 -9.59 32.27
C GLY A 15 0.01 -9.55 33.75
N MET A 16 -0.26 -8.47 34.46
CA MET A 16 -0.05 -8.37 35.90
C MET A 16 -1.05 -7.40 36.54
N LEU A 17 -1.24 -7.54 37.84
CA LEU A 17 -1.99 -6.55 38.61
C LEU A 17 -1.07 -5.39 39.02
N SER A 18 -1.61 -4.17 39.01
CA SER A 18 -0.91 -3.00 39.53
C SER A 18 -0.58 -3.21 41.02
N SER A 19 0.57 -2.74 41.46
CA SER A 19 1.02 -2.79 42.87
C SER A 19 0.06 -2.16 43.84
N ASN A 20 -0.88 -1.32 43.37
CA ASN A 20 -1.90 -0.65 44.18
C ASN A 20 -3.23 -1.43 44.25
N SER A 21 -3.33 -2.61 43.63
CA SER A 21 -4.55 -3.41 43.68
C SER A 21 -4.59 -4.21 44.99
N SER A 22 -5.61 -3.98 45.84
CA SER A 22 -5.85 -4.67 47.13
C SER A 22 -6.42 -6.08 46.96
N THR A 23 -6.30 -6.69 45.75
CA THR A 23 -6.88 -8.01 45.42
C THR A 23 -6.00 -9.15 45.87
N THR A 24 -6.54 -10.01 46.75
CA THR A 24 -5.93 -11.28 47.12
C THR A 24 -6.29 -12.34 46.09
N TRP A 25 -5.30 -12.91 45.44
CA TRP A 25 -5.50 -14.07 44.56
C TRP A 25 -5.87 -15.31 45.37
N ARG A 26 -6.98 -15.96 45.00
CA ARG A 26 -7.34 -17.27 45.53
C ARG A 26 -7.56 -18.22 44.36
N PRO A 27 -6.76 -19.30 44.26
CA PRO A 27 -7.02 -20.30 43.23
C PRO A 27 -8.39 -20.97 43.47
N THR A 28 -9.16 -21.11 42.39
CA THR A 28 -10.46 -21.79 42.46
C THR A 28 -10.21 -23.28 42.77
N PRO A 29 -10.82 -23.88 43.82
CA PRO A 29 -10.65 -25.29 44.09
C PRO A 29 -11.17 -26.13 42.92
N GLY A 30 -10.31 -26.93 42.31
CA GLY A 30 -10.68 -27.84 41.22
C GLY A 30 -9.86 -27.78 39.93
N PHE A 31 -8.95 -26.85 39.76
CA PHE A 31 -8.00 -26.85 38.66
C PHE A 31 -6.65 -27.44 39.11
N PHE A 32 -6.19 -28.46 38.42
CA PHE A 32 -4.98 -29.24 38.71
C PHE A 32 -3.74 -28.36 38.80
N ALA A 33 -3.04 -28.41 39.92
CA ALA A 33 -1.64 -28.05 39.98
C ALA A 33 -0.82 -29.15 39.31
N PRO A 34 0.13 -28.86 38.39
CA PRO A 34 1.05 -29.88 37.94
C PRO A 34 1.92 -30.34 39.12
N SER A 35 1.91 -31.64 39.39
CA SER A 35 2.75 -32.30 40.37
C SER A 35 4.21 -32.21 39.94
N SER A 36 4.98 -31.33 40.53
CA SER A 36 6.44 -31.45 40.56
C SER A 36 6.88 -32.07 41.85
N THR A 37 7.14 -33.38 41.81
CA THR A 37 7.95 -34.08 42.77
C THR A 37 9.39 -33.62 42.70
N LEU A 38 9.93 -33.15 43.83
CA LEU A 38 11.30 -33.40 44.26
C LEU A 38 11.50 -33.02 45.73
N SER A 39 11.57 -34.03 46.52
CA SER A 39 12.34 -34.46 47.66
C SER A 39 12.96 -33.47 48.65
N SER A 40 12.69 -33.84 49.90
CA SER A 40 13.53 -33.91 51.10
C SER A 40 13.90 -32.65 51.88
N THR A 41 13.17 -32.46 52.96
CA THR A 41 13.50 -32.41 54.40
C THR A 41 14.70 -31.52 54.89
N PRO A 42 14.80 -31.10 56.17
CA PRO A 42 13.83 -31.10 57.26
C PRO A 42 13.79 -29.82 58.12
N ILE A 43 12.69 -29.71 58.89
CA ILE A 43 12.56 -29.25 60.31
C ILE A 43 13.53 -28.17 60.82
N ILE A 44 13.01 -27.08 61.31
CA ILE A 44 13.07 -26.70 62.75
C ILE A 44 12.07 -25.55 63.04
N SER A 45 11.45 -25.79 64.11
CA SER A 45 10.47 -25.13 64.93
C SER A 45 10.64 -23.64 65.20
N SER A 46 9.50 -23.08 65.39
CA SER A 46 9.05 -22.21 66.49
C SER A 46 8.94 -20.71 66.25
N THR A 47 7.76 -20.30 66.57
CA THR A 47 7.26 -19.09 67.22
C THR A 47 6.78 -17.92 66.37
N SER A 48 5.44 -17.89 66.35
CA SER A 48 4.58 -16.72 66.56
C SER A 48 4.93 -15.40 65.89
N SER A 49 4.18 -15.09 64.86
CA SER A 49 3.37 -13.88 64.80
C SER A 49 2.53 -13.90 63.54
N SER A 50 1.26 -13.64 63.70
CA SER A 50 0.23 -13.54 62.68
C SER A 50 0.46 -12.35 61.74
N ALA A 51 1.16 -12.60 60.68
CA ALA A 51 1.01 -11.87 59.44
C ALA A 51 0.80 -12.94 58.37
N ALA A 52 -0.44 -13.09 57.93
CA ALA A 52 -0.75 -13.96 56.79
C ALA A 52 0.13 -13.53 55.60
N ASN A 53 1.17 -14.32 55.33
CA ASN A 53 1.95 -14.23 54.10
C ASN A 53 0.99 -14.39 52.93
N GLN A 54 0.41 -13.30 52.46
CA GLN A 54 -0.31 -13.31 51.20
C GLN A 54 0.71 -13.54 50.10
N ALA A 55 0.64 -14.70 49.47
CA ALA A 55 1.47 -14.96 48.30
C ALA A 55 1.20 -13.87 47.26
N PRO A 56 2.25 -13.28 46.69
CA PRO A 56 2.07 -12.27 45.64
C PRO A 56 1.25 -12.88 44.50
N VAL A 57 0.33 -12.11 43.95
CA VAL A 57 -0.45 -12.53 42.78
C VAL A 57 0.52 -12.84 41.65
N PRO A 58 0.53 -14.08 41.12
CA PRO A 58 1.48 -14.44 40.07
C PRO A 58 1.19 -13.61 38.80
N SER A 59 2.24 -13.03 38.23
CA SER A 59 2.17 -12.36 36.92
C SER A 59 2.15 -13.39 35.81
N PHE A 60 1.51 -13.05 34.70
CA PHE A 60 1.60 -13.84 33.49
C PHE A 60 3.03 -13.74 32.91
N ILE A 61 3.60 -14.89 32.56
CA ILE A 61 4.89 -15.00 31.86
C ILE A 61 4.63 -15.74 30.57
N GLY A 62 4.87 -15.10 29.43
CA GLY A 62 4.63 -15.67 28.10
C GLY A 62 4.27 -14.58 27.09
N GLU A 63 3.82 -15.02 25.96
CA GLU A 63 3.34 -14.13 24.89
C GLU A 63 1.81 -14.17 24.81
N MET A 64 1.21 -13.02 24.60
CA MET A 64 -0.22 -12.88 24.33
C MET A 64 -0.41 -12.24 22.95
N GLN A 65 -1.46 -12.65 22.24
CA GLN A 65 -1.77 -12.15 20.92
C GLN A 65 -3.27 -11.82 20.83
N SER A 66 -3.60 -10.76 20.07
CA SER A 66 -4.98 -10.41 19.72
C SER A 66 -5.92 -10.22 20.91
N PHE A 67 -5.54 -9.40 21.90
CA PHE A 67 -6.44 -9.10 23.01
C PHE A 67 -7.57 -8.15 22.56
N TYR A 68 -8.75 -8.74 22.39
CA TYR A 68 -9.97 -8.03 22.00
C TYR A 68 -10.97 -7.99 23.18
N MET A 69 -11.51 -6.81 23.46
CA MET A 69 -12.54 -6.63 24.48
C MET A 69 -13.47 -5.46 24.14
N ASN A 70 -14.78 -5.75 24.05
CA ASN A 70 -15.83 -4.76 23.86
C ASN A 70 -15.60 -3.78 22.69
N GLY A 71 -15.18 -4.29 21.52
CA GLY A 71 -14.92 -3.47 20.33
C GLY A 71 -13.49 -2.95 20.22
N ASN A 72 -12.61 -3.19 21.19
CA ASN A 72 -11.26 -2.68 21.20
C ASN A 72 -10.23 -3.81 21.08
N TYR A 73 -9.36 -3.73 20.08
CA TYR A 73 -8.15 -4.51 19.97
C TYR A 73 -7.02 -3.81 20.74
N VAL A 74 -6.92 -4.13 22.04
CA VAL A 74 -6.10 -3.37 22.98
C VAL A 74 -4.61 -3.44 22.65
N PHE A 75 -4.12 -4.58 22.13
CA PHE A 75 -2.70 -4.71 21.79
C PHE A 75 -2.32 -3.92 20.53
N GLU A 76 -3.19 -3.86 19.54
CA GLU A 76 -3.00 -3.09 18.33
C GLU A 76 -3.08 -1.58 18.62
N MET A 77 -4.00 -1.17 19.53
CA MET A 77 -4.08 0.21 20.01
C MET A 77 -2.81 0.59 20.79
N ALA A 78 -2.31 -0.31 21.64
CA ALA A 78 -1.07 -0.10 22.39
C ALA A 78 0.14 0.04 21.48
N ARG A 79 0.20 -0.76 20.40
CA ARG A 79 1.26 -0.72 19.40
C ARG A 79 1.25 0.58 18.60
N SER A 80 0.09 1.11 18.25
CA SER A 80 -0.04 2.33 17.47
C SER A 80 0.40 3.61 18.20
N GLY A 81 0.51 3.57 19.51
CA GLY A 81 0.94 4.69 20.35
C GLY A 81 0.02 5.92 20.32
N HIS A 82 -1.18 5.81 19.75
CA HIS A 82 -2.10 6.92 19.51
C HIS A 82 -3.20 7.07 20.58
N VAL A 83 -3.12 6.32 21.66
CA VAL A 83 -4.18 6.31 22.67
C VAL A 83 -3.62 6.79 24.01
N GLU A 84 -3.97 8.02 24.39
CA GLU A 84 -3.57 8.66 25.66
C GLU A 84 -3.99 7.89 26.93
N MET A 85 -4.86 6.88 26.77
CA MET A 85 -5.42 6.10 27.89
C MET A 85 -4.75 4.72 28.07
N LEU A 86 -3.68 4.41 27.36
CA LEU A 86 -2.97 3.14 27.45
C LEU A 86 -1.56 3.34 28.01
N GLU A 87 -1.32 2.79 29.20
CA GLU A 87 0.03 2.66 29.76
C GLU A 87 0.57 1.27 29.43
N VAL A 88 1.68 1.19 28.69
CA VAL A 88 2.27 -0.05 28.21
C VAL A 88 3.67 -0.19 28.78
N THR A 89 3.86 -1.13 29.69
CA THR A 89 5.17 -1.52 30.23
C THR A 89 5.67 -2.84 29.68
N ALA A 90 4.81 -3.58 28.96
CA ALA A 90 5.17 -4.84 28.31
C ALA A 90 6.02 -4.59 27.06
N THR A 91 6.96 -5.50 26.79
CA THR A 91 7.77 -5.45 25.58
C THR A 91 6.98 -6.02 24.40
N PHE A 92 6.94 -5.29 23.29
CA PHE A 92 6.34 -5.78 22.08
C PHE A 92 7.16 -6.95 21.51
N GLY A 93 6.54 -8.13 21.48
CA GLY A 93 7.17 -9.35 20.96
C GLY A 93 7.37 -9.28 19.45
N LYS A 94 8.58 -9.50 18.97
CA LYS A 94 8.89 -9.70 17.55
C LYS A 94 8.74 -11.17 17.13
N GLY A 95 7.76 -11.87 17.69
CA GLY A 95 7.46 -13.23 17.24
C GLY A 95 7.07 -13.25 15.76
N PRO A 96 7.31 -14.34 15.03
CA PRO A 96 6.81 -14.48 13.66
C PRO A 96 5.29 -14.29 13.68
N GLN A 97 4.78 -13.47 12.77
CA GLN A 97 3.35 -13.23 12.62
C GLN A 97 2.65 -14.59 12.39
N VAL A 98 1.81 -15.00 13.33
CA VAL A 98 1.11 -16.28 13.22
C VAL A 98 0.01 -16.16 12.17
N ILE A 99 0.01 -17.08 11.21
CA ILE A 99 -0.92 -17.12 10.10
C ILE A 99 -1.84 -18.32 10.28
N HIS A 100 -3.13 -18.07 10.51
CA HIS A 100 -4.14 -19.10 10.71
C HIS A 100 -5.01 -19.27 9.47
N HIS A 101 -5.30 -20.52 9.10
CA HIS A 101 -6.20 -20.88 7.99
C HIS A 101 -6.00 -20.00 6.72
N PRO A 102 -4.77 -19.94 6.17
CA PRO A 102 -4.52 -19.17 4.97
C PRO A 102 -5.26 -19.77 3.78
N VAL A 103 -5.79 -18.90 2.92
CA VAL A 103 -6.47 -19.25 1.68
C VAL A 103 -5.93 -18.41 0.54
N THR A 104 -5.70 -19.04 -0.61
CA THR A 104 -5.24 -18.36 -1.82
C THR A 104 -6.37 -18.21 -2.83
N PHE A 105 -6.59 -16.99 -3.32
CA PHE A 105 -7.44 -16.65 -4.45
C PHE A 105 -6.55 -16.53 -5.69
N LYS A 106 -6.63 -17.52 -6.61
CA LYS A 106 -5.76 -17.61 -7.81
C LYS A 106 -6.40 -17.02 -9.08
N SER A 107 -7.49 -16.25 -8.95
CA SER A 107 -8.17 -15.63 -10.09
C SER A 107 -9.03 -14.48 -9.62
N LYS A 108 -9.14 -13.44 -10.45
CA LYS A 108 -10.06 -12.30 -10.24
C LYS A 108 -11.55 -12.68 -10.28
N SER A 109 -11.87 -13.92 -10.61
CA SER A 109 -13.22 -14.50 -10.52
C SER A 109 -13.38 -15.48 -9.34
N ALA A 110 -12.33 -15.64 -8.52
CA ALA A 110 -12.39 -16.50 -7.34
C ALA A 110 -13.16 -15.80 -6.21
N PHE A 111 -13.97 -16.56 -5.50
CA PHE A 111 -14.69 -16.08 -4.31
C PHE A 111 -15.06 -17.22 -3.37
N VAL A 112 -15.32 -16.86 -2.13
CA VAL A 112 -15.91 -17.71 -1.09
C VAL A 112 -17.16 -17.02 -0.57
N ALA A 113 -18.25 -17.75 -0.37
CA ALA A 113 -19.46 -17.25 0.28
C ALA A 113 -19.59 -17.85 1.68
N LEU A 114 -19.56 -17.02 2.68
CA LEU A 114 -19.76 -17.35 4.09
C LEU A 114 -21.18 -16.96 4.54
N PRO A 115 -21.65 -17.45 5.68
CA PRO A 115 -22.87 -16.95 6.29
C PRO A 115 -22.83 -15.42 6.48
N GLN A 116 -24.00 -14.80 6.50
CA GLN A 116 -24.18 -13.37 6.67
C GLN A 116 -23.38 -12.81 7.85
N LEU A 117 -22.69 -11.68 7.62
CA LEU A 117 -22.00 -10.95 8.67
C LEU A 117 -22.97 -10.34 9.68
N LYS A 118 -22.77 -10.62 10.95
CA LYS A 118 -23.53 -10.04 12.05
C LYS A 118 -23.02 -8.63 12.34
N ALA A 119 -23.66 -7.60 11.77
CA ALA A 119 -23.18 -6.23 11.81
C ALA A 119 -24.24 -5.18 12.16
N TYR A 120 -25.39 -5.58 12.69
CA TYR A 120 -26.54 -4.69 12.87
C TYR A 120 -26.22 -3.44 13.69
N ALA A 121 -25.79 -3.57 14.93
CA ALA A 121 -25.45 -2.45 15.82
C ALA A 121 -23.93 -2.23 15.93
N SER A 122 -23.17 -3.31 15.90
CA SER A 122 -21.69 -3.30 16.00
C SER A 122 -21.11 -4.39 15.13
N THR A 123 -19.84 -4.27 14.75
CA THR A 123 -19.11 -5.34 14.08
C THR A 123 -17.60 -5.14 14.24
N ASN A 124 -16.89 -6.27 14.27
CA ASN A 124 -15.44 -6.30 14.24
C ASN A 124 -15.01 -7.33 13.21
N ILE A 125 -14.11 -6.94 12.36
CA ILE A 125 -13.53 -7.78 11.31
C ILE A 125 -12.04 -7.69 11.45
N TYR A 126 -11.37 -8.82 11.53
CA TYR A 126 -9.93 -8.93 11.48
C TYR A 126 -9.55 -9.92 10.41
N PHE A 127 -8.54 -9.61 9.63
CA PHE A 127 -7.88 -10.54 8.71
C PHE A 127 -6.49 -10.05 8.34
N GLN A 128 -5.71 -10.98 7.79
CA GLN A 128 -4.42 -10.68 7.17
C GLN A 128 -4.51 -10.92 5.67
N PHE A 129 -3.82 -10.11 4.89
CA PHE A 129 -3.75 -10.31 3.45
C PHE A 129 -2.33 -10.11 2.91
N LYS A 130 -2.09 -10.72 1.75
CA LYS A 130 -0.83 -10.62 1.03
C LYS A 130 -1.11 -10.67 -0.47
N THR A 131 -0.63 -9.68 -1.22
CA THR A 131 -0.87 -9.59 -2.66
C THR A 131 0.22 -8.80 -3.39
N LEU A 132 0.25 -8.92 -4.72
CA LEU A 132 0.96 -8.03 -5.66
C LEU A 132 -0.02 -7.21 -6.51
N GLU A 133 -1.33 -7.55 -6.44
CA GLU A 133 -2.34 -6.85 -7.24
C GLU A 133 -2.68 -5.49 -6.61
N PRO A 134 -2.76 -4.42 -7.41
CA PRO A 134 -3.08 -3.09 -6.89
C PRO A 134 -4.56 -2.88 -6.63
N ALA A 135 -5.43 -3.77 -7.13
CA ALA A 135 -6.88 -3.61 -7.05
C ALA A 135 -7.61 -4.96 -6.94
N GLY A 136 -8.74 -4.96 -6.26
CA GLY A 136 -9.63 -6.11 -6.17
C GLY A 136 -10.61 -6.00 -5.02
N LEU A 137 -11.80 -6.60 -5.17
CA LEU A 137 -12.81 -6.70 -4.13
C LEU A 137 -12.41 -7.78 -3.14
N ILE A 138 -12.16 -7.40 -1.88
CA ILE A 138 -11.72 -8.32 -0.82
C ILE A 138 -12.92 -8.92 -0.10
N MET A 139 -13.91 -8.09 0.23
CA MET A 139 -15.08 -8.49 1.02
C MET A 139 -16.31 -7.72 0.59
N TYR A 140 -17.47 -8.38 0.55
CA TYR A 140 -18.76 -7.75 0.27
C TYR A 140 -19.89 -8.47 0.97
N ASN A 141 -20.75 -7.74 1.65
CA ASN A 141 -22.06 -8.21 2.08
C ASN A 141 -23.11 -7.14 1.77
N GLY A 142 -24.08 -7.48 0.94
CA GLY A 142 -25.24 -6.65 0.66
C GLY A 142 -26.25 -6.69 1.81
N GLY A 143 -27.25 -5.83 1.75
CA GLY A 143 -28.28 -5.73 2.80
C GLY A 143 -29.60 -5.27 2.25
N LYS A 144 -30.51 -4.95 3.14
CA LYS A 144 -31.84 -4.47 2.82
C LYS A 144 -31.80 -3.06 2.25
N GLY A 145 -32.53 -2.83 1.18
CA GLY A 145 -32.58 -1.52 0.52
C GLY A 145 -31.24 -1.12 -0.08
N HIS A 146 -30.54 -0.19 0.53
CA HIS A 146 -29.24 0.29 0.10
C HIS A 146 -28.10 -0.04 1.07
N ASP A 147 -28.38 -0.84 2.09
CA ASP A 147 -27.37 -1.22 3.07
C ASP A 147 -26.34 -2.16 2.46
N PHE A 148 -25.09 -1.94 2.75
CA PHE A 148 -24.01 -2.86 2.39
C PHE A 148 -22.74 -2.52 3.16
N LEU A 149 -21.83 -3.50 3.24
CA LEU A 149 -20.46 -3.35 3.68
C LEU A 149 -19.53 -3.97 2.65
N ALA A 150 -18.46 -3.25 2.30
CA ALA A 150 -17.44 -3.72 1.39
C ALA A 150 -16.05 -3.31 1.84
N LEU A 151 -15.08 -4.16 1.54
CA LEU A 151 -13.64 -3.88 1.60
C LEU A 151 -13.05 -4.13 0.23
N GLU A 152 -12.35 -3.15 -0.32
CA GLU A 152 -11.69 -3.26 -1.61
C GLU A 152 -10.28 -2.71 -1.56
N LEU A 153 -9.42 -3.22 -2.41
CA LEU A 153 -8.11 -2.68 -2.68
C LEU A 153 -8.19 -1.79 -3.92
N VAL A 154 -7.73 -0.55 -3.82
CA VAL A 154 -7.69 0.43 -4.92
C VAL A 154 -6.34 1.11 -4.93
N ASN A 155 -5.58 0.95 -6.02
CA ASN A 155 -4.21 1.47 -6.16
C ASN A 155 -3.30 1.08 -4.98
N GLY A 156 -3.45 -0.16 -4.48
CA GLY A 156 -2.68 -0.69 -3.37
C GLY A 156 -3.12 -0.21 -1.99
N HIS A 157 -4.28 0.44 -1.85
CA HIS A 157 -4.82 0.92 -0.57
C HIS A 157 -6.14 0.26 -0.22
N ILE A 158 -6.35 -0.03 1.06
CA ILE A 158 -7.61 -0.60 1.56
C ILE A 158 -8.65 0.50 1.72
N HIS A 159 -9.81 0.27 1.14
CA HIS A 159 -10.99 1.10 1.30
C HIS A 159 -12.10 0.29 1.97
N LEU A 160 -12.57 0.79 3.10
CA LEU A 160 -13.83 0.36 3.72
C LEU A 160 -14.96 1.23 3.19
N ILE A 161 -15.98 0.62 2.62
CA ILE A 161 -17.18 1.30 2.12
C ILE A 161 -18.39 0.64 2.75
N PHE A 162 -19.29 1.44 3.31
CA PHE A 162 -20.52 0.94 3.85
C PHE A 162 -21.65 1.97 3.67
N ASN A 163 -22.90 1.50 3.66
CA ASN A 163 -24.08 2.34 3.62
C ASN A 163 -25.07 1.86 4.68
N LEU A 164 -25.61 2.79 5.45
CA LEU A 164 -26.61 2.58 6.48
C LEU A 164 -28.01 3.04 5.98
N GLY A 165 -28.27 2.91 4.68
CA GLY A 165 -29.55 3.26 4.05
C GLY A 165 -29.67 4.69 3.51
N ASN A 166 -28.78 5.64 3.91
CA ASN A 166 -28.86 7.04 3.47
C ASN A 166 -27.84 7.37 2.38
N ARG A 167 -26.57 7.37 2.74
CA ARG A 167 -25.47 7.63 1.82
C ARG A 167 -24.28 6.75 2.19
N PRO A 168 -23.52 6.29 1.20
CA PRO A 168 -22.32 5.52 1.47
C PRO A 168 -21.23 6.38 2.10
N ILE A 169 -20.51 5.76 3.02
CA ILE A 169 -19.32 6.31 3.67
C ILE A 169 -18.13 5.51 3.18
N ARG A 170 -17.05 6.20 2.83
CA ARG A 170 -15.78 5.61 2.43
C ARG A 170 -14.68 6.02 3.40
N VAL A 171 -13.96 5.04 3.91
CA VAL A 171 -12.78 5.23 4.73
C VAL A 171 -11.60 4.58 4.02
N ARG A 172 -10.57 5.35 3.70
CA ARG A 172 -9.32 4.84 3.13
C ARG A 172 -8.30 4.68 4.24
N ASP A 173 -7.43 3.68 4.14
CA ASP A 173 -6.28 3.56 5.01
C ASP A 173 -5.34 4.78 4.91
N ASN A 174 -4.59 5.04 5.99
CA ASN A 174 -3.66 6.16 6.09
C ASN A 174 -2.21 5.78 5.73
N ASN A 175 -1.97 4.61 5.16
CA ASN A 175 -0.64 4.19 4.77
C ASN A 175 -0.08 5.09 3.66
N LYS A 176 1.20 5.44 3.78
CA LYS A 176 1.92 6.26 2.78
C LYS A 176 2.38 5.45 1.58
N VAL A 177 2.55 4.15 1.77
CA VAL A 177 3.06 3.20 0.77
C VAL A 177 1.94 2.22 0.42
N ALA A 178 1.89 1.82 -0.83
CA ALA A 178 0.93 0.82 -1.31
C ALA A 178 1.21 -0.55 -0.67
N LEU A 179 0.14 -1.27 -0.35
CA LEU A 179 0.15 -2.53 0.41
C LEU A 179 0.27 -3.78 -0.49
N ASN A 180 0.40 -3.60 -1.79
CA ASN A 180 0.58 -4.70 -2.75
C ASN A 180 2.07 -5.05 -2.96
N ASP A 181 2.81 -5.18 -1.87
CA ASP A 181 4.26 -5.39 -1.81
C ASP A 181 4.66 -6.87 -1.56
N ASN A 182 3.70 -7.79 -1.64
CA ASN A 182 3.88 -9.22 -1.36
C ASN A 182 4.28 -9.53 0.09
N LYS A 183 3.95 -8.65 1.05
CA LYS A 183 4.07 -8.92 2.48
C LYS A 183 2.70 -9.11 3.11
N TRP A 184 2.69 -9.72 4.28
CA TRP A 184 1.48 -9.81 5.07
C TRP A 184 1.16 -8.47 5.72
N HIS A 185 -0.07 -7.99 5.50
CA HIS A 185 -0.65 -6.81 6.11
C HIS A 185 -1.85 -7.20 6.96
N VAL A 186 -2.05 -6.51 8.06
CA VAL A 186 -3.15 -6.71 9.01
C VAL A 186 -4.23 -5.68 8.77
N VAL A 187 -5.47 -6.13 8.66
CA VAL A 187 -6.64 -5.25 8.53
C VAL A 187 -7.58 -5.50 9.70
N THR A 188 -7.96 -4.42 10.38
CA THR A 188 -8.98 -4.42 11.41
C THR A 188 -10.05 -3.40 11.07
N VAL A 189 -11.30 -3.84 11.03
CA VAL A 189 -12.47 -2.95 10.96
C VAL A 189 -13.20 -3.04 12.28
N SER A 190 -13.37 -1.92 12.95
CA SER A 190 -14.09 -1.83 14.22
C SER A 190 -15.23 -0.83 14.11
N ARG A 191 -16.42 -1.30 14.44
CA ARG A 191 -17.64 -0.51 14.61
C ARG A 191 -18.21 -0.80 15.99
N PRO A 192 -17.63 -0.21 17.06
CA PRO A 192 -18.05 -0.48 18.43
C PRO A 192 -19.40 0.14 18.76
N SER A 193 -19.81 1.15 18.02
CA SER A 193 -21.08 1.82 18.13
C SER A 193 -21.63 2.21 16.75
N PRO A 194 -22.93 2.52 16.62
CA PRO A 194 -23.53 2.89 15.35
C PRO A 194 -22.88 4.09 14.64
N ARG A 195 -22.20 4.96 15.39
CA ARG A 195 -21.66 6.24 14.86
C ARG A 195 -20.15 6.24 14.64
N GLN A 196 -19.43 5.29 15.19
CA GLN A 196 -17.97 5.26 15.08
C GLN A 196 -17.52 4.10 14.19
N HIS A 197 -16.75 4.41 13.16
CA HIS A 197 -16.22 3.44 12.21
C HIS A 197 -14.71 3.64 12.09
N THR A 198 -13.96 2.60 12.36
CA THR A 198 -12.51 2.61 12.35
C THR A 198 -12.00 1.55 11.39
N LEU A 199 -11.12 1.96 10.50
CA LEU A 199 -10.28 1.09 9.68
C LEU A 199 -8.85 1.23 10.18
N MET A 200 -8.25 0.15 10.61
CA MET A 200 -6.82 0.09 10.94
C MET A 200 -6.14 -0.87 9.97
N VAL A 201 -5.06 -0.43 9.37
CA VAL A 201 -4.22 -1.25 8.50
C VAL A 201 -2.78 -1.15 8.99
N ASP A 202 -2.24 -2.29 9.40
CA ASP A 202 -1.00 -2.40 10.14
C ASP A 202 -1.07 -1.49 11.40
N ASP A 203 -0.25 -0.45 11.47
CA ASP A 203 -0.19 0.49 12.59
C ASP A 203 -0.93 1.81 12.32
N ASN A 204 -1.63 1.93 11.17
CA ASN A 204 -2.23 3.17 10.74
C ASN A 204 -3.76 3.13 10.90
N ILE A 205 -4.29 4.06 11.68
CA ILE A 205 -5.71 4.15 12.02
C ILE A 205 -6.37 5.28 11.22
N ALA A 206 -7.52 4.97 10.61
CA ALA A 206 -8.43 5.91 10.00
C ALA A 206 -9.81 5.77 10.66
N THR A 207 -10.30 6.83 11.30
CA THR A 207 -11.61 6.85 11.97
C THR A 207 -12.52 7.87 11.34
N VAL A 208 -13.79 7.48 11.15
CA VAL A 208 -14.86 8.37 10.72
C VAL A 208 -16.02 8.29 11.72
N THR A 209 -16.47 9.46 12.17
CA THR A 209 -17.67 9.60 12.97
C THR A 209 -18.78 10.13 12.08
N ASN A 210 -19.89 9.41 11.99
CA ASN A 210 -21.02 9.85 11.20
C ASN A 210 -22.08 10.53 12.07
N GLY A 211 -22.56 11.68 11.62
CA GLY A 211 -23.73 12.38 12.19
C GLY A 211 -25.06 11.91 11.60
N ILE A 212 -25.15 10.68 11.10
CA ILE A 212 -26.30 10.18 10.33
C ILE A 212 -27.38 9.65 11.28
N THR A 213 -28.64 9.79 10.86
CA THR A 213 -29.83 9.37 11.61
C THR A 213 -30.03 7.86 11.66
N ASN A 214 -29.55 7.12 10.65
CA ASN A 214 -29.62 5.66 10.65
C ASN A 214 -28.39 5.07 11.35
N GLU A 215 -28.65 4.25 12.34
CA GLU A 215 -27.64 3.69 13.23
C GLU A 215 -27.35 2.22 12.97
N ASN A 216 -28.22 1.54 12.23
CA ASN A 216 -28.15 0.09 12.03
C ASN A 216 -27.72 -0.27 10.61
N LEU A 217 -26.98 -1.36 10.49
CA LEU A 217 -26.54 -1.95 9.22
C LEU A 217 -27.27 -3.30 9.04
N ASP A 218 -28.35 -3.29 8.23
CA ASP A 218 -29.19 -4.46 8.00
C ASP A 218 -28.69 -5.28 6.80
N LEU A 219 -27.64 -6.07 7.03
CA LEU A 219 -27.06 -6.95 6.03
C LEU A 219 -27.93 -8.19 5.79
N GLN A 220 -27.92 -8.73 4.57
CA GLN A 220 -28.67 -9.91 4.17
C GLN A 220 -27.84 -10.76 3.19
N GLY A 221 -28.15 -12.06 3.13
CA GLY A 221 -27.50 -13.00 2.23
C GLY A 221 -26.09 -13.37 2.66
N PHE A 222 -25.26 -13.73 1.72
CA PHE A 222 -23.89 -14.20 2.00
C PHE A 222 -22.92 -13.05 2.20
N LEU A 223 -21.92 -13.28 3.06
CA LEU A 223 -20.67 -12.55 3.09
C LEU A 223 -19.73 -13.16 2.07
N TYR A 224 -19.38 -12.41 1.05
CA TYR A 224 -18.45 -12.83 0.01
C TYR A 224 -17.02 -12.38 0.35
N LEU A 225 -16.04 -13.26 0.16
CA LEU A 225 -14.61 -13.02 0.30
C LEU A 225 -13.88 -13.25 -1.02
N GLY A 226 -12.88 -12.44 -1.32
CA GLY A 226 -12.04 -12.54 -2.51
C GLY A 226 -12.71 -12.05 -3.80
N GLY A 227 -14.01 -11.76 -3.75
CA GLY A 227 -14.81 -11.35 -4.89
C GLY A 227 -16.26 -11.76 -4.71
N VAL A 228 -17.05 -11.58 -5.76
CA VAL A 228 -18.46 -12.03 -5.86
C VAL A 228 -18.64 -12.87 -7.13
N PRO A 229 -19.74 -13.61 -7.28
CA PRO A 229 -20.09 -14.25 -8.54
C PRO A 229 -20.04 -13.26 -9.71
N PRO A 230 -19.56 -13.66 -10.89
CA PRO A 230 -19.35 -12.77 -12.04
C PRO A 230 -20.57 -11.92 -12.42
N GLU A 231 -21.77 -12.49 -12.33
CA GLU A 231 -23.04 -11.83 -12.60
C GLU A 231 -23.41 -10.74 -11.59
N MET A 232 -22.83 -10.77 -10.39
CA MET A 232 -23.11 -9.77 -9.35
C MET A 232 -22.31 -8.47 -9.54
N TYR A 233 -21.18 -8.49 -10.27
CA TYR A 233 -20.35 -7.28 -10.43
C TYR A 233 -21.09 -6.12 -11.09
N THR A 234 -22.01 -6.39 -11.99
CA THR A 234 -22.83 -5.36 -12.65
C THR A 234 -23.81 -4.70 -11.70
N ASN A 235 -24.23 -5.41 -10.65
CA ASN A 235 -25.24 -4.98 -9.67
C ASN A 235 -24.62 -4.44 -8.37
N LEU A 236 -23.30 -4.47 -8.23
CA LEU A 236 -22.65 -3.89 -7.06
C LEU A 236 -22.90 -2.39 -6.97
N PRO A 237 -23.05 -1.83 -5.75
CA PRO A 237 -23.17 -0.39 -5.53
C PRO A 237 -22.11 0.41 -6.30
N ARG A 238 -22.51 1.55 -6.91
CA ARG A 238 -21.62 2.39 -7.73
C ARG A 238 -20.40 2.92 -6.99
N HIS A 239 -20.48 2.97 -5.67
CA HIS A 239 -19.42 3.45 -4.79
C HIS A 239 -18.30 2.43 -4.57
N ILE A 240 -18.51 1.17 -4.90
CA ILE A 240 -17.46 0.16 -4.99
C ILE A 240 -16.78 0.36 -6.34
N VAL A 241 -15.48 0.64 -6.34
CA VAL A 241 -14.69 0.90 -7.56
C VAL A 241 -14.27 -0.41 -8.22
N SER A 242 -13.88 -1.40 -7.42
CA SER A 242 -13.40 -2.68 -7.91
C SER A 242 -14.51 -3.48 -8.56
N ARG A 243 -14.34 -3.81 -9.84
CA ARG A 243 -15.26 -4.68 -10.63
C ARG A 243 -14.61 -6.03 -10.93
N ILE A 244 -13.58 -6.37 -10.19
CA ILE A 244 -12.84 -7.63 -10.23
C ILE A 244 -12.60 -8.11 -8.81
N GLY A 245 -12.40 -9.41 -8.62
CA GLY A 245 -12.05 -10.00 -7.34
C GLY A 245 -10.58 -9.77 -6.98
N PHE A 246 -10.29 -10.06 -5.73
CA PHE A 246 -8.96 -10.04 -5.14
C PHE A 246 -8.15 -11.27 -5.60
N GLU A 247 -6.92 -11.08 -5.99
CA GLU A 247 -5.93 -12.15 -6.16
C GLU A 247 -4.84 -12.02 -5.10
N GLY A 248 -4.58 -13.09 -4.38
CA GLY A 248 -3.63 -13.08 -3.28
C GLY A 248 -4.01 -14.09 -2.20
N CYS A 249 -3.42 -13.93 -1.03
CA CYS A 249 -3.75 -14.72 0.15
C CYS A 249 -4.54 -13.90 1.17
N LEU A 250 -5.55 -14.53 1.78
CA LEU A 250 -6.18 -14.07 3.02
C LEU A 250 -5.91 -15.10 4.12
N ALA A 251 -5.81 -14.63 5.35
CA ALA A 251 -5.56 -15.50 6.49
C ALA A 251 -6.12 -14.89 7.79
N SER A 252 -6.18 -15.70 8.84
CA SER A 252 -6.54 -15.28 10.20
C SER A 252 -7.85 -14.48 10.25
N LEU A 253 -8.84 -14.90 9.45
CA LEU A 253 -10.14 -14.25 9.42
C LEU A 253 -10.85 -14.40 10.76
N ASP A 254 -11.25 -13.29 11.36
CA ASP A 254 -12.11 -13.22 12.53
C ASP A 254 -13.29 -12.29 12.24
N LEU A 255 -14.49 -12.76 12.51
CA LEU A 255 -15.74 -12.04 12.30
C LEU A 255 -16.52 -12.00 13.62
N ASN A 256 -16.36 -10.93 14.40
CA ASN A 256 -16.96 -10.75 15.72
C ASN A 256 -16.57 -11.82 16.75
N GLY A 257 -15.33 -12.32 16.69
CA GLY A 257 -14.82 -13.39 17.56
C GLY A 257 -15.04 -14.82 17.04
N ASP A 258 -15.75 -14.97 15.90
CA ASP A 258 -15.86 -16.23 15.18
C ASP A 258 -14.72 -16.29 14.13
N ALA A 259 -13.88 -17.33 14.15
CA ALA A 259 -12.76 -17.53 13.23
C ALA A 259 -13.07 -18.62 12.20
N PRO A 260 -13.86 -18.34 11.14
CA PRO A 260 -14.18 -19.32 10.12
C PRO A 260 -12.93 -19.68 9.29
N ASP A 261 -12.85 -20.94 8.86
CA ASP A 261 -11.89 -21.37 7.85
C ASP A 261 -12.49 -21.14 6.45
N PRO A 262 -11.99 -20.19 5.64
CA PRO A 262 -12.57 -19.91 4.33
C PRO A 262 -12.41 -21.03 3.30
N ALA A 263 -11.52 -21.99 3.53
CA ALA A 263 -11.33 -23.19 2.72
C ALA A 263 -11.93 -24.44 3.38
N GLY A 264 -12.62 -24.28 4.50
CA GLY A 264 -13.18 -25.36 5.31
C GLY A 264 -14.38 -26.06 4.66
N LYS A 265 -14.72 -27.22 5.18
CA LYS A 265 -15.84 -28.05 4.67
C LYS A 265 -17.22 -27.45 4.91
N ASP A 266 -17.33 -26.57 5.90
CA ASP A 266 -18.60 -25.95 6.31
C ASP A 266 -18.92 -24.64 5.54
N VAL A 267 -18.08 -24.29 4.57
CA VAL A 267 -18.29 -23.11 3.73
C VAL A 267 -19.37 -23.40 2.69
N PRO A 268 -20.45 -22.58 2.63
CA PRO A 268 -21.57 -22.83 1.72
C PRO A 268 -21.20 -22.88 0.24
N ILE A 269 -20.33 -21.96 -0.21
CA ILE A 269 -19.91 -21.89 -1.61
C ILE A 269 -18.43 -21.51 -1.68
N ILE A 270 -17.65 -22.33 -2.39
CA ILE A 270 -16.25 -22.06 -2.72
C ILE A 270 -16.08 -22.18 -4.23
N SER A 271 -15.56 -21.15 -4.88
CA SER A 271 -15.30 -21.16 -6.33
C SER A 271 -14.05 -21.97 -6.69
N ASN A 272 -13.92 -22.38 -7.94
CA ASN A 272 -12.89 -23.30 -8.44
C ASN A 272 -11.44 -22.82 -8.33
N ARG A 273 -11.18 -21.58 -7.98
CA ARG A 273 -9.82 -20.99 -7.93
C ARG A 273 -9.42 -20.54 -6.54
N VAL A 274 -10.05 -21.11 -5.53
CA VAL A 274 -9.73 -20.93 -4.11
C VAL A 274 -9.04 -22.18 -3.58
N PHE A 275 -7.92 -22.02 -2.92
CA PHE A 275 -7.11 -23.12 -2.39
C PHE A 275 -6.69 -22.84 -0.96
N ALA A 276 -6.68 -23.87 -0.12
CA ALA A 276 -6.11 -23.78 1.22
C ALA A 276 -4.59 -23.56 1.13
N GLY A 277 -4.05 -22.79 2.06
CA GLY A 277 -2.63 -22.43 2.08
C GLY A 277 -2.34 -21.12 1.35
N CYS A 278 -1.09 -20.66 1.41
CA CYS A 278 -0.59 -19.48 0.70
C CYS A 278 0.71 -19.80 -0.04
N ASP A 279 0.59 -20.16 -1.31
CA ASP A 279 1.73 -20.58 -2.15
C ASP A 279 2.56 -19.38 -2.66
N GLY A 280 2.03 -18.15 -2.51
CA GLY A 280 2.66 -16.95 -3.06
C GLY A 280 2.43 -16.75 -4.57
N PRO A 281 3.00 -15.69 -5.14
CA PRO A 281 2.84 -15.38 -6.56
C PRO A 281 3.64 -16.33 -7.45
N SER A 282 3.10 -16.59 -8.66
CA SER A 282 3.83 -17.33 -9.69
C SER A 282 4.84 -16.43 -10.39
N THR A 283 6.10 -16.87 -10.52
CA THR A 283 7.14 -16.12 -11.24
C THR A 283 6.85 -16.08 -12.74
N LYS A 284 6.46 -14.92 -13.26
CA LYS A 284 6.13 -14.69 -14.67
C LYS A 284 7.04 -13.67 -15.34
N CYS A 285 7.67 -12.78 -14.59
CA CYS A 285 8.70 -11.91 -15.14
C CYS A 285 9.94 -12.71 -15.55
N HIS A 286 10.31 -12.60 -16.79
CA HIS A 286 11.56 -13.13 -17.33
C HIS A 286 12.24 -12.04 -18.15
N ARG A 287 13.50 -12.24 -18.53
CA ARG A 287 14.37 -11.20 -19.11
C ARG A 287 13.78 -10.49 -20.34
N ASN A 288 12.94 -11.16 -21.12
CA ASN A 288 12.33 -10.62 -22.35
C ASN A 288 10.79 -10.56 -22.26
N ALA A 289 10.24 -10.43 -21.03
CA ALA A 289 8.79 -10.33 -20.85
C ALA A 289 8.21 -9.03 -21.42
N CYS A 290 8.99 -7.94 -21.38
CA CYS A 290 8.65 -6.64 -21.93
C CYS A 290 9.65 -6.26 -23.02
N ALA A 291 9.15 -5.76 -24.14
CA ALA A 291 9.96 -5.31 -25.27
C ALA A 291 10.55 -3.92 -25.01
N ASN A 292 11.49 -3.50 -25.84
CA ASN A 292 12.03 -2.15 -25.95
C ASN A 292 12.48 -1.51 -24.61
N GLY A 293 13.03 -2.34 -23.71
CA GLY A 293 13.52 -1.89 -22.41
C GLY A 293 12.41 -1.58 -21.39
N GLY A 294 11.18 -2.02 -21.62
CA GLY A 294 10.09 -1.91 -20.66
C GLY A 294 10.37 -2.73 -19.39
N THR A 295 9.95 -2.19 -18.25
CA THR A 295 10.15 -2.85 -16.95
C THR A 295 9.04 -3.83 -16.66
N CYS A 296 9.39 -5.11 -16.43
CA CYS A 296 8.42 -6.12 -16.03
C CYS A 296 8.04 -5.95 -14.55
N VAL A 297 6.74 -5.84 -14.29
CA VAL A 297 6.15 -5.76 -12.96
C VAL A 297 5.40 -7.06 -12.69
N GLN A 298 5.91 -7.85 -11.75
CA GLN A 298 5.30 -9.11 -11.35
C GLN A 298 3.96 -8.86 -10.67
N GLN A 299 2.91 -9.55 -11.12
CA GLN A 299 1.60 -9.64 -10.50
C GLN A 299 1.41 -11.02 -9.86
N TRP A 300 0.26 -11.29 -9.26
CA TRP A 300 0.07 -12.56 -8.52
C TRP A 300 0.17 -13.80 -9.43
N ASN A 301 -0.54 -13.83 -10.53
CA ASN A 301 -0.51 -14.93 -11.50
C ASN A 301 -0.07 -14.51 -12.92
N SER A 302 0.27 -13.24 -13.10
CA SER A 302 0.61 -12.63 -14.38
C SER A 302 1.76 -11.64 -14.21
N TYR A 303 2.00 -10.86 -15.24
CA TYR A 303 2.86 -9.69 -15.19
C TYR A 303 2.25 -8.55 -15.99
N SER A 304 2.69 -7.35 -15.76
CA SER A 304 2.45 -6.19 -16.61
C SER A 304 3.77 -5.53 -16.99
N CYS A 305 3.77 -4.80 -18.07
CA CYS A 305 4.94 -4.03 -18.48
C CYS A 305 4.71 -2.55 -18.18
N ASN A 306 5.66 -1.93 -17.49
CA ASN A 306 5.75 -0.49 -17.41
C ASN A 306 6.60 0.02 -18.56
N CYS A 307 5.97 0.79 -19.43
CA CYS A 307 6.57 1.34 -20.66
C CYS A 307 7.00 2.82 -20.52
N ASP A 308 6.93 3.41 -19.32
CA ASP A 308 7.14 4.85 -19.09
C ASP A 308 8.49 5.36 -19.59
N MET A 309 9.53 4.54 -19.52
CA MET A 309 10.88 4.91 -20.00
C MET A 309 11.22 4.27 -21.34
N THR A 310 10.19 4.04 -22.16
CA THR A 310 10.30 3.59 -23.55
C THR A 310 9.60 4.58 -24.47
N SER A 311 9.81 4.48 -25.76
CA SER A 311 9.05 5.22 -26.78
C SER A 311 7.90 4.39 -27.37
N PHE A 312 7.55 3.30 -26.71
CA PHE A 312 6.53 2.35 -27.14
C PHE A 312 5.38 2.26 -26.14
N THR A 313 4.28 1.68 -26.57
CA THR A 313 3.06 1.48 -25.76
C THR A 313 2.61 0.01 -25.82
N GLY A 314 1.41 -0.24 -25.28
CA GLY A 314 0.80 -1.56 -25.31
C GLY A 314 1.18 -2.46 -24.12
N PRO A 315 0.57 -3.64 -24.06
CA PRO A 315 0.71 -4.55 -22.91
C PRO A 315 2.12 -5.06 -22.66
N THR A 316 2.94 -5.09 -23.71
CA THR A 316 4.33 -5.60 -23.68
C THR A 316 5.35 -4.57 -24.17
N CYS A 317 4.95 -3.29 -24.26
CA CYS A 317 5.78 -2.19 -24.81
C CYS A 317 6.26 -2.45 -26.23
N SER A 318 5.45 -3.11 -27.05
CA SER A 318 5.78 -3.45 -28.45
C SER A 318 4.99 -2.62 -29.47
N ASP A 319 3.96 -1.90 -29.03
CA ASP A 319 3.11 -1.12 -29.93
C ASP A 319 3.70 0.27 -30.17
N GLU A 320 3.58 0.76 -31.39
CA GLU A 320 4.07 2.08 -31.75
C GLU A 320 3.27 3.17 -31.01
N SER A 321 3.99 4.20 -30.51
CA SER A 321 3.39 5.39 -29.93
C SER A 321 2.96 6.39 -31.01
N THR A 322 2.13 7.35 -30.63
CA THR A 322 1.81 8.52 -31.47
C THR A 322 3.07 9.29 -31.82
N ALA A 323 3.33 9.48 -33.10
CA ALA A 323 4.46 10.25 -33.61
C ALA A 323 3.97 11.57 -34.27
N TYR A 324 4.83 12.56 -34.25
CA TYR A 324 4.64 13.85 -34.93
C TYR A 324 5.83 14.14 -35.85
N GLU A 325 5.56 14.67 -37.04
CA GLU A 325 6.57 15.14 -37.95
C GLU A 325 6.78 16.65 -37.80
N PHE A 326 8.05 17.06 -37.70
CA PHE A 326 8.46 18.46 -37.58
C PHE A 326 9.19 18.87 -38.86
N GLY A 327 8.58 19.79 -39.61
CA GLY A 327 9.15 20.33 -40.86
C GLY A 327 10.15 21.46 -40.62
N ARG A 328 10.93 21.78 -41.65
CA ARG A 328 11.90 22.89 -41.61
C ARG A 328 11.22 24.22 -41.38
N GLY A 329 11.51 24.88 -40.24
CA GLY A 329 10.89 26.14 -39.86
C GLY A 329 9.42 26.08 -39.45
N SER A 330 8.86 24.86 -39.33
CA SER A 330 7.50 24.61 -38.87
C SER A 330 7.47 23.45 -37.88
N GLY A 331 6.49 23.44 -37.03
CA GLY A 331 6.32 22.39 -36.00
C GLY A 331 6.79 22.88 -34.63
N LEU A 332 5.83 23.18 -33.76
CA LEU A 332 6.05 23.50 -32.35
C LEU A 332 4.92 22.90 -31.53
N ILE A 333 5.25 22.07 -30.58
CA ILE A 333 4.32 21.61 -29.55
C ILE A 333 4.67 22.34 -28.28
N THR A 334 3.69 23.00 -27.68
CA THR A 334 3.82 23.66 -26.39
C THR A 334 2.87 22.97 -25.40
N TYR A 335 3.43 22.35 -24.37
CA TYR A 335 2.66 21.83 -23.26
C TYR A 335 2.73 22.81 -22.08
N GLN A 336 1.59 23.14 -21.51
CA GLN A 336 1.47 24.00 -20.35
C GLN A 336 0.81 23.25 -19.22
N TYR A 337 1.51 23.11 -18.09
CA TYR A 337 0.95 22.47 -16.91
C TYR A 337 -0.24 23.28 -16.37
N PRO A 338 -1.34 22.61 -15.99
CA PRO A 338 -2.46 23.27 -15.33
C PRO A 338 -2.02 24.00 -14.06
N GLN A 339 -2.65 25.14 -13.78
CA GLN A 339 -2.35 25.91 -12.58
C GLN A 339 -2.51 25.07 -11.31
N GLY A 340 -1.49 25.04 -10.45
CA GLY A 340 -1.48 24.25 -9.22
C GLY A 340 -1.15 22.76 -9.40
N ARG A 341 -0.86 22.28 -10.61
CA ARG A 341 -0.42 20.90 -10.90
C ARG A 341 0.98 20.86 -11.52
N TRP A 342 1.89 21.60 -10.92
CA TRP A 342 3.26 21.64 -11.38
C TRP A 342 4.04 20.41 -10.90
N PRO A 343 4.93 19.83 -11.73
CA PRO A 343 5.72 18.67 -11.34
C PRO A 343 6.69 19.01 -10.20
N ASP A 344 7.04 17.99 -9.42
CA ASP A 344 8.13 18.10 -8.47
C ASP A 344 9.46 18.07 -9.22
N SER A 345 10.17 19.19 -9.24
CA SER A 345 11.43 19.37 -9.96
C SER A 345 12.66 18.70 -9.32
N ARG A 346 12.49 17.93 -8.25
CA ARG A 346 13.58 17.16 -7.63
C ARG A 346 13.97 15.91 -8.41
N ARG A 347 13.05 15.41 -9.24
CA ARG A 347 13.27 14.24 -10.07
C ARG A 347 12.58 14.42 -11.41
N ASP A 348 13.33 14.26 -12.49
CA ASP A 348 12.81 14.30 -13.86
C ASP A 348 13.10 13.00 -14.58
N LEU A 349 12.13 12.56 -15.37
CA LEU A 349 12.19 11.38 -16.22
C LEU A 349 11.79 11.80 -17.61
N LEU A 350 12.62 11.52 -18.60
CA LEU A 350 12.32 11.76 -20.02
C LEU A 350 12.63 10.51 -20.81
N ALA A 351 11.69 10.09 -21.65
CA ALA A 351 11.92 9.13 -22.70
C ALA A 351 11.37 9.70 -24.02
N LEU A 352 12.16 9.60 -25.08
CA LEU A 352 11.81 10.12 -26.40
C LEU A 352 12.39 9.19 -27.45
N GLY A 353 11.56 8.80 -28.42
CA GLY A 353 12.02 8.17 -29.66
C GLY A 353 11.94 9.17 -30.82
N PHE A 354 12.95 9.20 -31.68
CA PHE A 354 13.02 10.11 -32.82
C PHE A 354 13.88 9.55 -33.95
N MET A 355 13.74 10.17 -35.12
CA MET A 355 14.55 9.88 -36.32
C MET A 355 14.86 11.22 -37.01
N THR A 356 16.11 11.47 -37.36
CA THR A 356 16.54 12.70 -38.02
C THR A 356 17.79 12.55 -38.87
N LEU A 357 18.01 13.52 -39.77
CA LEU A 357 19.25 13.71 -40.51
C LEU A 357 19.89 15.06 -40.18
N GLN A 358 19.40 15.77 -39.13
CA GLN A 358 19.89 17.09 -38.77
C GLN A 358 21.14 16.98 -37.90
N ASP A 359 22.19 17.71 -38.26
CA ASP A 359 23.42 17.78 -37.45
C ASP A 359 23.22 18.60 -36.19
N ASN A 360 22.39 19.65 -36.26
CA ASN A 360 22.17 20.56 -35.14
C ASN A 360 20.67 20.87 -35.00
N ALA A 361 20.12 20.68 -33.82
CA ALA A 361 18.70 20.95 -33.51
C ALA A 361 18.44 21.04 -32.02
N VAL A 362 17.56 21.92 -31.58
CA VAL A 362 16.93 21.85 -30.28
C VAL A 362 15.69 20.95 -30.38
N VAL A 363 15.71 19.86 -29.64
CA VAL A 363 14.62 18.88 -29.63
C VAL A 363 13.56 19.26 -28.59
N MET A 364 14.02 19.68 -27.40
CA MET A 364 13.13 20.03 -26.31
C MET A 364 13.78 21.12 -25.46
N ARG A 365 12.98 22.07 -24.97
CA ARG A 365 13.44 23.06 -23.99
C ARG A 365 12.38 23.32 -22.93
N LEU A 366 12.84 23.36 -21.67
CA LEU A 366 12.08 23.74 -20.49
C LEU A 366 12.76 24.94 -19.86
N ASP A 367 12.02 26.02 -19.65
CA ASP A 367 12.52 27.22 -18.97
C ASP A 367 11.80 27.40 -17.64
N SER A 368 12.53 27.80 -16.61
CA SER A 368 11.96 28.20 -15.33
C SER A 368 11.15 29.49 -15.51
N ALA A 369 10.08 29.63 -14.72
CA ALA A 369 9.25 30.82 -14.76
C ALA A 369 9.87 32.06 -14.08
N ASN A 370 10.72 31.81 -13.08
CA ASN A 370 11.17 32.83 -12.12
C ASN A 370 12.70 32.88 -11.94
N SER A 371 13.43 32.05 -12.65
CA SER A 371 14.90 31.98 -12.62
C SER A 371 15.44 31.75 -14.04
N ASN A 372 16.74 31.79 -14.21
CA ASN A 372 17.41 31.46 -15.47
C ASN A 372 17.64 29.94 -15.62
N ASP A 373 17.02 29.10 -14.78
CA ASP A 373 17.16 27.68 -14.85
C ASP A 373 16.44 27.10 -16.06
N TYR A 374 17.06 26.12 -16.68
CA TYR A 374 16.49 25.44 -17.85
C TYR A 374 17.00 24.01 -17.99
N MET A 375 16.31 23.24 -18.79
CA MET A 375 16.78 21.98 -19.37
C MET A 375 16.54 22.00 -20.87
N GLU A 376 17.56 21.60 -21.64
CA GLU A 376 17.50 21.58 -23.09
C GLU A 376 18.05 20.25 -23.61
N LEU A 377 17.25 19.54 -24.42
CA LEU A 377 17.72 18.39 -25.17
C LEU A 377 18.05 18.85 -26.57
N GLU A 378 19.30 18.70 -26.98
CA GLU A 378 19.79 19.20 -28.26
C GLU A 378 20.68 18.20 -28.99
N ILE A 379 20.71 18.32 -30.30
CA ILE A 379 21.66 17.65 -31.16
C ILE A 379 22.74 18.65 -31.56
N VAL A 380 24.00 18.30 -31.33
CA VAL A 380 25.16 19.10 -31.72
C VAL A 380 26.13 18.23 -32.48
N ASP A 381 26.40 18.62 -33.72
CA ASP A 381 27.24 17.87 -34.65
C ASP A 381 26.82 16.38 -34.78
N GLY A 382 25.51 16.13 -34.75
CA GLY A 382 24.94 14.77 -34.82
C GLY A 382 25.00 13.95 -33.53
N ASN A 383 25.46 14.52 -32.41
CA ASN A 383 25.46 13.88 -31.11
C ASN A 383 24.38 14.46 -30.20
N MET A 384 23.79 13.65 -29.32
CA MET A 384 22.71 14.08 -28.43
C MET A 384 23.23 14.49 -27.08
N PHE A 385 22.79 15.68 -26.61
CA PHE A 385 23.11 16.23 -25.30
C PHE A 385 21.85 16.68 -24.57
N MET A 386 21.84 16.42 -23.26
CA MET A 386 20.97 17.13 -22.31
C MET A 386 21.82 18.18 -21.61
N VAL A 387 21.46 19.44 -21.73
CA VAL A 387 22.06 20.54 -21.00
C VAL A 387 21.08 20.99 -19.94
N TYR A 388 21.52 21.08 -18.69
CA TYR A 388 20.67 21.60 -17.61
C TYR A 388 21.43 22.59 -16.76
N ASN A 389 20.75 23.69 -16.38
CA ASN A 389 21.26 24.74 -15.50
C ASN A 389 20.30 24.88 -14.31
N MET A 390 20.86 24.85 -13.11
CA MET A 390 20.14 24.94 -11.83
C MET A 390 20.53 26.22 -11.07
N GLY A 391 20.72 27.31 -11.79
CA GLY A 391 21.04 28.62 -11.23
C GLY A 391 22.52 28.92 -11.03
N THR A 392 23.44 28.02 -11.45
CA THR A 392 24.88 28.22 -11.33
C THR A 392 25.58 28.22 -12.67
N GLU A 393 25.64 27.10 -13.33
CA GLU A 393 26.33 26.88 -14.61
C GLU A 393 25.63 25.83 -15.45
N ASP A 394 25.95 25.75 -16.72
CA ASP A 394 25.45 24.74 -17.63
C ASP A 394 26.14 23.38 -17.38
N HIS A 395 25.32 22.35 -17.32
CA HIS A 395 25.78 20.97 -17.13
C HIS A 395 25.44 20.14 -18.37
N PRO A 396 26.30 20.11 -19.39
CA PRO A 396 26.10 19.23 -20.54
C PRO A 396 26.36 17.78 -20.15
N LEU A 397 25.49 16.89 -20.62
CA LEU A 397 25.55 15.46 -20.45
C LEU A 397 25.11 14.77 -21.72
N GLY A 398 25.96 13.98 -22.35
CA GLY A 398 25.68 13.28 -23.59
C GLY A 398 26.76 12.26 -23.95
N ASP A 399 26.61 11.66 -25.12
CA ASP A 399 27.58 10.72 -25.68
C ASP A 399 28.20 11.30 -26.95
N MET A 400 29.51 11.53 -26.93
CA MET A 400 30.28 12.04 -28.05
C MET A 400 30.57 10.98 -29.11
N ASN A 401 30.36 9.72 -28.82
CA ASN A 401 30.71 8.61 -29.71
C ASN A 401 29.54 8.12 -30.54
N THR A 402 28.30 8.38 -30.09
CA THR A 402 27.09 7.89 -30.75
C THR A 402 26.47 9.01 -31.60
N LYS A 403 26.39 8.79 -32.91
CA LYS A 403 25.65 9.66 -33.82
C LYS A 403 24.18 9.27 -33.86
N VAL A 404 23.30 10.26 -33.88
CA VAL A 404 21.85 10.08 -33.89
C VAL A 404 21.18 10.74 -35.10
N ASN A 405 21.99 11.20 -36.07
CA ASN A 405 21.54 11.89 -37.29
C ASN A 405 21.72 11.03 -38.56
N ASP A 406 21.65 9.74 -38.40
CA ASP A 406 21.87 8.75 -39.49
C ASP A 406 20.55 8.35 -40.22
N GLY A 407 19.41 8.93 -39.81
CA GLY A 407 18.11 8.60 -40.37
C GLY A 407 17.51 7.29 -39.83
N LEU A 408 18.13 6.69 -38.81
CA LEU A 408 17.57 5.55 -38.08
C LEU A 408 16.80 6.03 -36.85
N TYR A 409 16.03 5.11 -36.27
CA TYR A 409 15.23 5.40 -35.08
C TYR A 409 16.09 5.23 -33.83
N HIS A 410 16.17 6.29 -33.01
CA HIS A 410 16.89 6.33 -31.75
C HIS A 410 15.98 6.59 -30.57
N VAL A 411 16.30 6.05 -29.41
CA VAL A 411 15.59 6.26 -28.15
C VAL A 411 16.51 6.88 -27.14
N ILE A 412 16.10 8.02 -26.59
CA ILE A 412 16.79 8.71 -25.49
C ILE A 412 16.05 8.44 -24.19
N ARG A 413 16.82 8.11 -23.16
CA ARG A 413 16.35 8.00 -21.77
C ARG A 413 17.18 8.93 -20.90
N PHE A 414 16.53 9.89 -20.25
CA PHE A 414 17.19 10.80 -19.32
C PHE A 414 16.53 10.73 -17.96
N ILE A 415 17.34 10.63 -16.92
CA ILE A 415 16.91 10.59 -15.53
C ILE A 415 17.72 11.60 -14.75
N ARG A 416 17.04 12.50 -14.01
CA ARG A 416 17.67 13.40 -13.05
C ARG A 416 17.08 13.15 -11.66
N SER A 417 17.93 13.11 -10.65
CA SER A 417 17.54 13.03 -9.24
C SER A 417 18.43 13.97 -8.43
N GLY A 418 17.85 15.09 -8.00
CA GLY A 418 18.63 16.18 -7.43
C GLY A 418 19.66 16.71 -8.45
N PRO A 419 20.93 16.87 -8.06
CA PRO A 419 21.99 17.32 -8.97
C PRO A 419 22.48 16.22 -9.93
N ASN A 420 22.22 14.96 -9.61
CA ASN A 420 22.71 13.83 -10.37
C ASN A 420 21.83 13.55 -11.58
N ALA A 421 22.42 13.35 -12.73
CA ALA A 421 21.72 13.05 -13.96
C ALA A 421 22.38 11.90 -14.72
N THR A 422 21.59 11.16 -15.47
CA THR A 422 22.04 10.12 -16.41
C THR A 422 21.33 10.28 -17.74
N ILE A 423 22.05 9.97 -18.83
CA ILE A 423 21.49 9.86 -20.18
C ILE A 423 21.93 8.53 -20.80
N GLN A 424 21.01 7.91 -21.50
CA GLN A 424 21.27 6.72 -22.31
C GLN A 424 20.69 6.91 -23.69
N ILE A 425 21.44 6.59 -24.71
CA ILE A 425 21.03 6.58 -26.12
C ILE A 425 20.91 5.12 -26.52
N ASP A 426 19.72 4.72 -26.99
CA ASP A 426 19.38 3.32 -27.31
C ASP A 426 19.71 2.38 -26.15
N ASP A 427 20.42 1.30 -26.41
CA ASP A 427 20.90 0.35 -25.40
C ASP A 427 22.43 0.46 -25.18
N TYR A 428 23.03 1.61 -25.56
CA TYR A 428 24.45 1.88 -25.33
C TYR A 428 24.73 2.22 -23.86
N GLU A 429 25.97 2.60 -23.59
CA GLU A 429 26.42 2.91 -22.23
C GLU A 429 25.66 4.08 -21.61
N VAL A 430 25.37 3.97 -20.32
CA VAL A 430 24.74 5.04 -19.54
C VAL A 430 25.79 6.06 -19.12
N HIS A 431 25.67 7.28 -19.62
CA HIS A 431 26.52 8.39 -19.20
C HIS A 431 25.93 9.10 -17.98
N SER A 432 26.76 9.45 -17.01
CA SER A 432 26.32 10.09 -15.76
C SER A 432 27.08 11.37 -15.47
N LYS A 433 26.42 12.33 -14.84
CA LYS A 433 27.01 13.56 -14.33
C LYS A 433 26.56 13.81 -12.90
N ASN A 434 27.55 14.06 -12.03
CA ASN A 434 27.37 14.40 -10.63
C ASN A 434 28.05 15.73 -10.35
N PRO A 435 27.38 16.88 -10.54
CA PRO A 435 27.95 18.17 -10.21
C PRO A 435 28.28 18.23 -8.72
N LYS A 436 29.48 18.67 -8.37
CA LYS A 436 29.92 18.78 -6.98
C LYS A 436 29.04 19.80 -6.24
N GLU A 437 28.68 19.44 -5.02
CA GLU A 437 27.84 20.10 -4.03
C GLU A 437 27.92 21.63 -4.03
N ASN A 438 26.94 22.33 -4.59
CA ASN A 438 26.52 23.69 -4.23
C ASN A 438 25.24 24.10 -4.96
N ILE A 439 24.51 23.16 -5.55
CA ILE A 439 23.23 23.45 -6.19
C ILE A 439 22.15 23.53 -5.12
N GLN A 440 21.59 24.71 -4.87
CA GLN A 440 20.38 24.83 -4.06
C GLN A 440 19.20 24.30 -4.87
N LEU A 441 18.74 23.10 -4.48
CA LEU A 441 17.60 22.39 -5.07
C LEU A 441 16.25 23.13 -4.97
N SER A 442 16.23 24.27 -4.26
CA SER A 442 15.03 25.07 -4.00
C SER A 442 14.52 25.90 -5.17
N ASP A 443 15.30 26.09 -6.24
CA ASP A 443 15.07 27.16 -7.21
C ASP A 443 14.50 26.74 -8.56
N LEU A 444 14.39 25.42 -8.82
CA LEU A 444 13.54 24.95 -9.94
C LEU A 444 12.06 25.10 -9.61
N LYS A 445 11.68 26.35 -9.38
CA LYS A 445 10.28 26.70 -9.18
C LYS A 445 9.57 26.69 -10.51
N VAL A 446 8.87 25.59 -10.78
CA VAL A 446 7.75 25.60 -11.71
C VAL A 446 8.11 25.80 -13.18
N LEU A 447 8.36 24.70 -13.81
CA LEU A 447 8.43 24.59 -15.27
C LEU A 447 7.07 24.97 -15.89
N LYS A 448 6.98 26.14 -16.48
CA LYS A 448 5.72 26.62 -17.07
C LYS A 448 5.48 26.14 -18.48
N LYS A 449 6.51 25.74 -19.22
CA LYS A 449 6.36 25.53 -20.67
C LYS A 449 7.40 24.57 -21.24
N LEU A 450 6.95 23.51 -21.84
CA LEU A 450 7.74 22.61 -22.67
C LEU A 450 7.67 23.10 -24.12
N ARG A 451 8.81 23.32 -24.78
CA ARG A 451 8.87 23.72 -26.20
C ARG A 451 9.84 22.83 -26.96
N SER A 452 9.40 22.27 -28.06
CA SER A 452 10.29 21.76 -29.09
C SER A 452 10.53 22.85 -30.14
N ARG A 453 11.81 23.12 -30.48
CA ARG A 453 12.20 24.20 -31.35
C ARG A 453 13.36 23.78 -32.25
N ILE A 454 13.25 24.03 -33.53
CA ILE A 454 14.35 23.87 -34.51
C ILE A 454 15.25 25.11 -34.46
N TRP A 455 16.53 24.91 -34.25
CA TRP A 455 17.53 25.97 -34.16
C TRP A 455 18.07 26.34 -35.55
N HIS A 456 18.25 27.64 -35.80
CA HIS A 456 18.99 28.13 -36.96
C HIS A 456 20.37 28.61 -36.49
N GLY A 457 21.33 27.73 -36.51
CA GLY A 457 22.74 27.99 -36.84
C GLY A 457 23.57 28.92 -35.95
N GLU A 458 23.51 28.80 -34.59
CA GLU A 458 24.60 29.29 -33.74
C GLU A 458 25.09 28.18 -32.84
N SER A 459 26.38 27.84 -32.95
CA SER A 459 27.01 26.85 -32.10
C SER A 459 27.14 27.35 -30.66
N HIS A 460 26.70 26.59 -29.70
CA HIS A 460 26.93 26.88 -28.28
C HIS A 460 28.45 26.82 -27.97
N PRO A 461 29.04 27.78 -27.24
CA PRO A 461 30.49 27.91 -27.08
C PRO A 461 31.16 26.80 -26.23
N TYR A 462 30.44 25.82 -25.75
CA TYR A 462 30.95 24.82 -24.83
C TYR A 462 31.42 23.48 -25.45
N TYR A 463 31.27 23.32 -26.79
CA TYR A 463 31.57 22.01 -27.43
C TYR A 463 32.81 21.97 -28.30
N SER A 464 33.69 22.95 -28.21
CA SER A 464 34.97 22.95 -28.92
C SER A 464 36.10 22.51 -28.01
N GLN A 465 36.07 21.29 -27.46
CA GLN A 465 37.27 20.54 -27.06
C GLN A 465 36.96 19.05 -26.93
#